data_8c538281345426f6a6ad3202b8e0a42e
#
_entry.id   8c538281345426f6a6ad3202b8e0a42e
#
_cell.length_a   1.000
_cell.length_b   1.000
_cell.length_c   1.000
_cell.angle_alpha   90.00
_cell.angle_beta   90.00
_cell.angle_gamma   90.00
#
_symmetry.space_group_name_H-M   'P 1'
#
loop_
_entity.id
_entity.type
_entity.pdbx_description
1 polymer ?
#
loop_
_entity_poly.entity_id
_entity_poly.type
_entity_poly.pdbx_seq_one_letter_code
_entity_poly.pdbx_strand_id
1 'polypeptide(L)'
;METGSLDLANAAAEILESKKGENVSIRDVRENSAVTDFYVVASGFSPPHLKAMFNEVQRGLKKIGVRCYRKAGDPECGWLILDYIDVIIHIFSDEARSYYAIEELWEQGPAEEPPH
;
A
#
# COMPACT_ATOMS: atom_id res chain seq x y z
N MET A 1 -2.02 17.37 16.19
CA MET A 1 -0.73 17.28 15.49
C MET A 1 -0.89 16.46 14.22
N GLU A 2 -0.46 17.00 13.10
CA GLU A 2 -0.58 16.29 11.85
C GLU A 2 0.40 15.12 11.78
N THR A 3 -0.07 14.00 11.22
CA THR A 3 0.79 12.85 10.98
C THR A 3 1.60 13.11 9.71
N GLY A 4 2.91 13.11 9.83
CA GLY A 4 3.78 13.26 8.67
C GLY A 4 3.66 12.06 7.73
N SER A 5 4.02 12.24 6.46
CA SER A 5 3.89 11.16 5.47
C SER A 5 4.74 9.94 5.82
N LEU A 6 5.94 10.13 6.34
CA LEU A 6 6.78 9.00 6.76
C LEU A 6 6.18 8.28 7.95
N ASP A 7 5.66 9.02 8.93
CA ASP A 7 5.00 8.42 10.09
C ASP A 7 3.77 7.61 9.67
N LEU A 8 3.01 8.12 8.72
CA LEU A 8 1.86 7.43 8.17
C LEU A 8 2.29 6.14 7.47
N ALA A 9 3.36 6.19 6.67
CA ALA A 9 3.88 5.01 5.99
C ALA A 9 4.34 3.96 7.01
N ASN A 10 5.04 4.38 8.05
CA ASN A 10 5.50 3.46 9.10
C ASN A 10 4.32 2.84 9.85
N ALA A 11 3.30 3.62 10.17
CA ALA A 11 2.10 3.10 10.84
C ALA A 11 1.41 2.04 9.98
N ALA A 12 1.26 2.31 8.69
CA ALA A 12 0.66 1.36 7.76
C ALA A 12 1.47 0.06 7.68
N ALA A 13 2.80 0.19 7.58
CA ALA A 13 3.69 -0.98 7.52
C ALA A 13 3.57 -1.85 8.78
N GLU A 14 3.54 -1.23 9.95
CA GLU A 14 3.37 -1.96 11.20
C GLU A 14 2.04 -2.72 11.26
N ILE A 15 0.96 -2.11 10.79
CA ILE A 15 -0.33 -2.76 10.76
C ILE A 15 -0.31 -3.97 9.81
N LEU A 16 0.29 -3.81 8.63
CA LEU A 16 0.41 -4.90 7.67
C LEU A 16 1.21 -6.07 8.24
N GLU A 17 2.31 -5.77 8.92
CA GLU A 17 3.12 -6.80 9.56
C GLU A 17 2.36 -7.49 10.69
N SER A 18 1.56 -6.75 11.45
CA SER A 18 0.75 -7.33 12.54
C SER A 18 -0.29 -8.31 12.01
N LYS A 19 -0.68 -8.18 10.76
CA LYS A 19 -1.62 -9.08 10.07
C LYS A 19 -0.89 -10.09 9.20
N LYS A 20 0.38 -10.34 9.48
CA LYS A 20 1.21 -11.33 8.80
C LYS A 20 1.44 -11.02 7.32
N GLY A 21 1.43 -9.76 6.97
CA GLY A 21 1.86 -9.33 5.65
C GLY A 21 3.32 -9.68 5.45
N GLU A 22 3.67 -10.18 4.27
CA GLU A 22 5.03 -10.55 3.93
C GLU A 22 5.69 -9.50 3.06
N ASN A 23 7.01 -9.42 3.16
CA ASN A 23 7.83 -8.53 2.34
C ASN A 23 7.30 -7.09 2.37
N VAL A 24 6.93 -6.64 3.57
CA VAL A 24 6.44 -5.27 3.75
C VAL A 24 7.60 -4.31 3.52
N SER A 25 7.43 -3.37 2.62
CA SER A 25 8.46 -2.38 2.34
C SER A 25 7.85 -0.98 2.19
N ILE A 26 8.67 0.01 2.50
CA ILE A 26 8.32 1.42 2.32
C ILE A 26 9.28 1.97 1.28
N ARG A 27 8.74 2.57 0.22
CA ARG A 27 9.55 3.17 -0.84
C ARG A 27 9.35 4.66 -0.85
N ASP A 28 10.45 5.38 -0.75
CA ASP A 28 10.46 6.84 -0.87
C ASP A 28 10.43 7.17 -2.37
N VAL A 29 9.34 7.78 -2.81
CA VAL A 29 9.17 8.13 -4.23
C VAL A 29 9.05 9.63 -4.43
N ARG A 30 9.45 10.42 -3.44
CA ARG A 30 9.34 11.88 -3.49
C ARG A 30 10.09 12.49 -4.65
N GLU A 31 11.20 11.91 -5.06
CA GLU A 31 11.97 12.43 -6.18
C GLU A 31 11.43 12.01 -7.54
N ASN A 32 10.71 10.89 -7.59
CA ASN A 32 10.27 10.29 -8.84
C ASN A 32 8.77 10.39 -9.09
N SER A 33 8.02 10.88 -8.12
CA SER A 33 6.57 10.96 -8.24
C SER A 33 6.06 12.33 -7.80
N ALA A 34 5.18 12.89 -8.62
CA ALA A 34 4.45 14.11 -8.27
C ALA A 34 3.12 13.80 -7.56
N VAL A 35 2.78 12.51 -7.43
CA VAL A 35 1.48 12.07 -6.93
C VAL A 35 1.48 11.78 -5.44
N THR A 36 2.55 11.17 -4.95
CA THR A 36 2.63 10.74 -3.55
C THR A 36 4.07 10.78 -3.05
N ASP A 37 4.25 10.73 -1.74
CA ASP A 37 5.58 10.74 -1.11
C ASP A 37 6.14 9.34 -0.92
N PHE A 38 5.28 8.40 -0.54
CA PHE A 38 5.72 7.03 -0.22
C PHE A 38 4.76 5.99 -0.75
N TYR A 39 5.31 4.86 -1.17
CA TYR A 39 4.54 3.64 -1.37
C TYR A 39 4.83 2.68 -0.23
N VAL A 40 3.79 2.02 0.26
CA VAL A 40 3.93 0.91 1.20
C VAL A 40 3.41 -0.33 0.47
N VAL A 41 4.22 -1.37 0.41
CA VAL A 41 3.92 -2.58 -0.36
C VAL A 41 3.97 -3.78 0.56
N ALA A 42 3.00 -4.66 0.46
CA ALA A 42 2.97 -5.91 1.22
C ALA A 42 2.37 -7.01 0.37
N SER A 43 2.74 -8.26 0.70
CA SER A 43 2.19 -9.45 0.06
C SER A 43 1.34 -10.24 1.04
N GLY A 44 0.34 -10.92 0.53
CA GLY A 44 -0.53 -11.80 1.32
C GLY A 44 -0.70 -13.15 0.65
N PHE A 45 -1.22 -14.11 1.43
CA PHE A 45 -1.28 -15.53 1.04
C PHE A 45 -2.52 -15.93 0.26
N SER A 46 -3.61 -15.19 0.41
CA SER A 46 -4.90 -15.58 -0.15
C SER A 46 -5.80 -14.35 -0.27
N PRO A 47 -6.85 -14.41 -1.09
CA PRO A 47 -7.81 -13.31 -1.15
C PRO A 47 -8.37 -12.90 0.22
N PRO A 48 -8.77 -13.82 1.11
CA PRO A 48 -9.20 -13.43 2.45
C PRO A 48 -8.11 -12.72 3.25
N HIS A 49 -6.84 -13.15 3.11
CA HIS A 49 -5.73 -12.51 3.81
C HIS A 49 -5.51 -11.08 3.30
N LEU A 50 -5.56 -10.90 1.97
CA LEU A 50 -5.45 -9.57 1.37
C LEU A 50 -6.55 -8.65 1.89
N LYS A 51 -7.77 -9.15 1.95
CA LYS A 51 -8.92 -8.40 2.45
C LYS A 51 -8.77 -8.04 3.93
N ALA A 52 -8.25 -8.97 4.72
CA ALA A 52 -8.02 -8.73 6.15
C ALA A 52 -7.00 -7.60 6.37
N MET A 53 -5.90 -7.62 5.62
CA MET A 53 -4.90 -6.55 5.69
C MET A 53 -5.50 -5.21 5.25
N PHE A 54 -6.23 -5.21 4.16
CA PHE A 54 -6.90 -4.04 3.61
C PHE A 54 -7.82 -3.39 4.63
N ASN A 55 -8.65 -4.19 5.29
CA ASN A 55 -9.58 -3.69 6.31
C ASN A 55 -8.86 -3.20 7.56
N GLU A 56 -7.82 -3.92 7.99
CA GLU A 56 -7.11 -3.57 9.22
C GLU A 56 -6.32 -2.26 9.09
N VAL A 57 -5.71 -2.03 7.92
CA VAL A 57 -5.02 -0.76 7.68
C VAL A 57 -6.00 0.39 7.80
N GLN A 58 -7.16 0.30 7.18
CA GLN A 58 -8.16 1.34 7.25
C GLN A 58 -8.60 1.59 8.70
N ARG A 59 -8.86 0.52 9.43
CA ARG A 59 -9.28 0.63 10.82
C ARG A 59 -8.21 1.25 11.70
N GLY A 60 -6.97 0.80 11.55
CA GLY A 60 -5.86 1.28 12.35
C GLY A 60 -5.53 2.75 12.08
N LEU A 61 -5.52 3.14 10.82
CA LEU A 61 -5.22 4.53 10.47
C LEU A 61 -6.37 5.47 10.86
N LYS A 62 -7.60 4.99 10.81
CA LYS A 62 -8.73 5.77 11.26
C LYS A 62 -8.63 6.10 12.75
N LYS A 63 -8.09 5.17 13.55
CA LYS A 63 -7.90 5.39 14.99
C LYS A 63 -6.96 6.55 15.29
N ILE A 64 -6.02 6.82 14.40
CA ILE A 64 -5.10 7.95 14.55
C ILE A 64 -5.54 9.18 13.73
N GLY A 65 -6.80 9.16 13.29
CA GLY A 65 -7.39 10.32 12.65
C GLY A 65 -7.15 10.44 11.15
N VAL A 66 -6.67 9.38 10.51
CA VAL A 66 -6.35 9.40 9.08
C VAL A 66 -7.39 8.60 8.30
N ARG A 67 -8.01 9.24 7.34
CA ARG A 67 -9.04 8.61 6.50
C ARG A 67 -8.50 8.31 5.11
N CYS A 68 -8.91 7.17 4.57
CA CYS A 68 -8.57 6.80 3.21
C CYS A 68 -9.29 7.72 2.22
N TYR A 69 -8.52 8.27 1.28
CA TYR A 69 -9.06 9.14 0.25
C TYR A 69 -9.77 8.32 -0.84
N ARG A 70 -9.15 7.22 -1.28
CA ARG A 70 -9.67 6.41 -2.37
C ARG A 70 -9.20 4.96 -2.22
N LYS A 71 -10.05 4.03 -2.63
CA LYS A 71 -9.75 2.60 -2.61
C LYS A 71 -9.95 2.03 -4.01
N ALA A 72 -9.15 1.03 -4.36
CA ALA A 72 -9.26 0.36 -5.66
C ALA A 72 -8.78 -1.08 -5.54
N GLY A 73 -9.05 -1.86 -6.58
CA GLY A 73 -8.58 -3.23 -6.69
C GLY A 73 -9.59 -4.26 -6.21
N ASP A 74 -9.15 -5.52 -6.25
CA ASP A 74 -9.99 -6.67 -5.96
C ASP A 74 -9.12 -7.77 -5.37
N PRO A 75 -9.51 -8.37 -4.22
CA PRO A 75 -8.74 -9.48 -3.64
C PRO A 75 -8.56 -10.66 -4.60
N GLU A 76 -9.55 -10.93 -5.43
CA GLU A 76 -9.46 -12.05 -6.39
C GLU A 76 -8.45 -11.77 -7.49
N CYS A 77 -8.22 -10.51 -7.84
CA CYS A 77 -7.20 -10.12 -8.81
C CYS A 77 -5.81 -10.06 -8.18
N GLY A 78 -5.72 -10.15 -6.86
CA GLY A 78 -4.46 -10.15 -6.15
C GLY A 78 -3.82 -8.78 -5.98
N TRP A 79 -4.58 -7.70 -6.11
CA TRP A 79 -4.04 -6.35 -5.96
C TRP A 79 -5.09 -5.41 -5.38
N LEU A 80 -4.83 -4.92 -4.17
CA LEU A 80 -5.67 -3.92 -3.49
C LEU A 80 -4.85 -2.66 -3.26
N ILE A 81 -5.52 -1.51 -3.33
CA ILE A 81 -4.88 -0.20 -3.17
C ILE A 81 -5.65 0.65 -2.18
N LEU A 82 -4.92 1.30 -1.30
CA LEU A 82 -5.45 2.30 -0.38
C LEU A 82 -4.68 3.60 -0.62
N ASP A 83 -5.38 4.62 -1.11
CA ASP A 83 -4.79 5.92 -1.41
C ASP A 83 -5.05 6.89 -0.26
N TYR A 84 -3.99 7.29 0.42
CA TYR A 84 -4.01 8.28 1.50
C TYR A 84 -3.37 9.59 1.07
N ILE A 85 -3.30 9.85 -0.23
CA ILE A 85 -2.73 11.05 -0.85
C ILE A 85 -1.20 11.08 -0.76
N ASP A 86 -0.65 11.28 0.43
CA ASP A 86 0.81 11.33 0.61
C ASP A 86 1.45 9.95 0.71
N VAL A 87 0.64 8.92 0.93
CA VAL A 87 1.06 7.53 1.01
C VAL A 87 0.05 6.68 0.27
N ILE A 88 0.53 5.83 -0.62
CA ILE A 88 -0.32 4.87 -1.31
C ILE A 88 0.12 3.48 -0.89
N ILE A 89 -0.83 2.68 -0.42
CA ILE A 89 -0.57 1.34 0.10
C ILE A 89 -1.02 0.32 -0.94
N HIS A 90 -0.11 -0.57 -1.32
CA HIS A 90 -0.36 -1.64 -2.28
C HIS A 90 -0.27 -2.98 -1.57
N ILE A 91 -1.32 -3.77 -1.66
CA ILE A 91 -1.40 -5.10 -1.07
C ILE A 91 -1.56 -6.09 -2.21
N PHE A 92 -0.59 -6.98 -2.37
CA PHE A 92 -0.52 -7.93 -3.48
C PHE A 92 -0.56 -9.37 -3.01
N SER A 93 -1.05 -10.27 -3.86
CA SER A 93 -0.64 -11.66 -3.76
C SER A 93 0.81 -11.77 -4.25
N ASP A 94 1.52 -12.81 -3.83
CA ASP A 94 2.90 -13.02 -4.30
C ASP A 94 2.96 -13.12 -5.82
N GLU A 95 2.00 -13.79 -6.41
CA GLU A 95 1.92 -13.95 -7.87
C GLU A 95 1.74 -12.62 -8.57
N ALA A 96 0.83 -11.78 -8.09
CA ALA A 96 0.56 -10.48 -8.71
C ALA A 96 1.76 -9.55 -8.56
N ARG A 97 2.42 -9.59 -7.40
CA ARG A 97 3.60 -8.75 -7.16
C ARG A 97 4.72 -9.07 -8.16
N SER A 98 4.95 -10.35 -8.41
CA SER A 98 5.93 -10.79 -9.41
C SER A 98 5.47 -10.48 -10.83
N TYR A 99 4.20 -10.77 -11.13
CA TYR A 99 3.64 -10.60 -12.46
C TYR A 99 3.71 -9.15 -12.94
N TYR A 100 3.32 -8.22 -12.08
CA TYR A 100 3.31 -6.81 -12.47
C TYR A 100 4.66 -6.15 -12.37
N ALA A 101 5.59 -6.71 -11.58
CA ALA A 101 6.92 -6.12 -11.35
C ALA A 101 6.84 -4.62 -11.07
N ILE A 102 5.83 -4.22 -10.32
CA ILE A 102 5.47 -2.80 -10.13
C ILE A 102 6.59 -2.00 -9.48
N GLU A 103 7.36 -2.65 -8.58
CA GLU A 103 8.44 -1.98 -7.87
C GLU A 103 9.56 -1.57 -8.81
N GLU A 104 9.80 -2.34 -9.87
CA GLU A 104 10.78 -1.99 -10.90
C GLU A 104 10.32 -0.79 -11.71
N LEU A 105 9.02 -0.71 -12.00
CA LEU A 105 8.46 0.42 -12.72
C LEU A 105 8.63 1.71 -11.91
N TRP A 106 8.43 1.65 -10.61
CA TRP A 106 8.57 2.81 -9.74
C TRP A 106 10.00 3.31 -9.65
N GLU A 107 10.97 2.44 -9.84
CA GLU A 107 12.38 2.83 -9.85
C GLU A 107 12.78 3.53 -11.14
N GLN A 108 12.04 3.30 -12.22
CA GLN A 108 12.38 3.80 -13.55
C GLN A 108 11.66 5.10 -13.94
N GLY A 109 10.69 5.54 -13.17
CA GLY A 109 9.96 6.75 -13.52
C GLY A 109 8.81 7.04 -12.58
N PRO A 110 7.94 8.00 -12.95
CA PRO A 110 6.79 8.33 -12.14
C PRO A 110 5.89 7.13 -11.94
N ALA A 111 5.30 7.05 -10.74
CA ALA A 111 4.36 6.00 -10.44
C ALA A 111 3.09 6.15 -11.27
N GLU A 112 2.59 5.04 -11.75
CA GLU A 112 1.33 5.01 -12.51
C GLU A 112 0.30 4.23 -11.71
N GLU A 113 -0.97 4.53 -11.96
CA GLU A 113 -2.03 3.77 -11.35
C GLU A 113 -2.08 2.36 -11.95
N PRO A 114 -2.46 1.36 -11.13
CA PRO A 114 -2.53 -0.01 -11.65
C PRO A 114 -3.62 -0.15 -12.71
N PRO A 115 -3.47 -1.11 -13.60
CA PRO A 115 -4.51 -1.41 -14.57
C PRO A 115 -5.77 -1.92 -13.86
N HIS A 116 -6.87 -1.56 -14.39
CA HIS A 116 -8.17 -1.99 -13.85
C HIS A 116 -8.61 -3.32 -14.43
#